data_33012470c7414e58030116ed04670968
#
_entry.id   33012470c7414e58030116ed04670968
#
_cell.length_a   1.000
_cell.length_b   1.000
_cell.length_c   1.000
_cell.angle_alpha   90.00
_cell.angle_beta   90.00
_cell.angle_gamma   90.00
#
_symmetry.space_group_name_H-M   'P 1'
#
loop_
_entity.id
_entity.type
_entity.pdbx_description
1 polymer ?
#
loop_
_entity_poly.entity_id
_entity_poly.type
_entity_poly.pdbx_seq_one_letter_code
_entity_poly.pdbx_strand_id
1 'polypeptide(L)'
;MAFRFEKDVHTALWGHEEWLVCAHRSAPGKIVGGNGKTLRDVCPGFPLLIKKICANLRLSVQVHPNDETAKTVGGEPKTEMWCVLKAGPIFAGFKPGVTKQDVERAVEDGTFEELLVRFDAKPGECYFIPGGLVHAIGEGTSVYEVQQSSDTTFRLYDWGRVGADGKPRQLHVKEGLAAMDITLPPPVPSSGVKCAYFEFHKAREDERRETGDVKCWRAVYDPKTDDSYLLPPGATAAVPSEAFVTDIPLP
;
A
#
# COMPACT_ATOMS: atom_id res chain seq x y z
N MET A 1 24.09 1.27 11.08
CA MET A 1 24.23 2.01 9.80
C MET A 1 22.93 1.86 9.04
N ALA A 2 22.41 2.93 8.42
CA ALA A 2 21.18 2.89 7.62
C ALA A 2 21.43 2.27 6.24
N PHE A 3 20.45 1.53 5.74
CA PHE A 3 20.41 1.06 4.35
C PHE A 3 19.68 2.10 3.50
N ARG A 4 20.27 2.51 2.39
CA ARG A 4 19.63 3.32 1.33
C ARG A 4 19.42 2.44 0.12
N PHE A 5 18.36 2.74 -0.67
CA PHE A 5 17.98 1.93 -1.82
C PHE A 5 18.06 2.73 -3.11
N GLU A 6 18.37 2.05 -4.21
CA GLU A 6 18.23 2.61 -5.54
C GLU A 6 16.74 2.79 -5.84
N LYS A 7 16.38 3.83 -6.58
CA LYS A 7 14.98 4.02 -7.02
C LYS A 7 14.61 2.92 -8.00
N ASP A 8 13.49 2.27 -7.74
CA ASP A 8 12.90 1.23 -8.59
C ASP A 8 11.50 1.70 -9.02
N VAL A 9 11.35 2.03 -10.31
CA VAL A 9 10.13 2.62 -10.87
C VAL A 9 9.41 1.62 -11.75
N HIS A 10 8.18 1.31 -11.40
CA HIS A 10 7.30 0.40 -12.11
C HIS A 10 6.18 1.17 -12.82
N THR A 11 6.25 1.25 -14.15
CA THR A 11 5.23 1.93 -14.96
C THR A 11 4.02 1.02 -15.20
N ALA A 12 2.83 1.58 -15.07
CA ALA A 12 1.56 0.91 -15.30
C ALA A 12 0.64 1.76 -16.18
N LEU A 13 -0.44 1.17 -16.69
CA LEU A 13 -1.43 1.87 -17.52
C LEU A 13 -2.02 3.11 -16.83
N TRP A 14 -2.13 3.07 -15.53
CA TRP A 14 -2.76 4.13 -14.72
C TRP A 14 -1.74 5.15 -14.15
N GLY A 15 -0.43 4.96 -14.32
CA GLY A 15 0.62 5.82 -13.78
C GLY A 15 1.87 5.02 -13.46
N HIS A 16 2.42 5.21 -12.26
CA HIS A 16 3.61 4.46 -11.83
C HIS A 16 3.66 4.28 -10.31
N GLU A 17 4.47 3.32 -9.90
CA GLU A 17 4.91 3.10 -8.53
C GLU A 17 6.41 3.33 -8.41
N GLU A 18 6.86 3.92 -7.31
CA GLU A 18 8.27 3.98 -6.92
C GLU A 18 8.44 3.12 -5.67
N TRP A 19 9.12 1.99 -5.78
CA TRP A 19 9.36 1.09 -4.66
C TRP A 19 10.56 1.57 -3.85
N LEU A 20 10.32 1.92 -2.60
CA LEU A 20 11.28 2.58 -1.72
C LEU A 20 12.03 1.58 -0.82
N VAL A 21 11.28 0.65 -0.20
CA VAL A 21 11.84 -0.39 0.68
C VAL A 21 11.12 -1.69 0.38
N CYS A 22 11.85 -2.68 -0.14
CA CYS A 22 11.26 -3.94 -0.58
C CYS A 22 12.24 -5.10 -0.49
N ALA A 23 11.79 -6.23 0.05
CA ALA A 23 12.49 -7.52 -0.07
C ALA A 23 11.67 -8.56 -0.85
N HIS A 24 10.57 -8.14 -1.49
CA HIS A 24 9.73 -9.06 -2.25
C HIS A 24 10.53 -9.71 -3.39
N ARG A 25 10.25 -11.00 -3.64
CA ARG A 25 10.98 -11.83 -4.60
C ARG A 25 10.97 -11.32 -6.04
N SER A 26 9.91 -10.62 -6.43
CA SER A 26 9.75 -10.10 -7.79
C SER A 26 10.68 -8.91 -8.09
N ALA A 27 10.94 -8.05 -7.10
CA ALA A 27 11.81 -6.88 -7.25
C ALA A 27 12.39 -6.44 -5.89
N PRO A 28 13.41 -7.18 -5.37
CA PRO A 28 14.02 -6.79 -4.09
C PRO A 28 14.87 -5.52 -4.26
N GLY A 29 14.65 -4.53 -3.36
CA GLY A 29 15.33 -3.24 -3.39
C GLY A 29 16.85 -3.36 -3.32
N LYS A 30 17.55 -2.79 -4.29
CA LYS A 30 19.01 -2.77 -4.35
C LYS A 30 19.58 -1.76 -3.38
N ILE A 31 20.59 -2.17 -2.60
CA ILE A 31 21.23 -1.33 -1.61
C ILE A 31 22.29 -0.45 -2.28
N VAL A 32 22.19 0.87 -2.09
CA VAL A 32 23.17 1.83 -2.59
C VAL A 32 24.55 1.55 -1.98
N GLY A 33 25.56 1.39 -2.83
CA GLY A 33 26.90 1.02 -2.40
C GLY A 33 27.06 -0.42 -1.89
N GLY A 34 26.02 -1.26 -2.04
CA GLY A 34 25.98 -2.64 -1.58
C GLY A 34 26.63 -3.67 -2.53
N ASN A 35 27.34 -3.24 -3.58
CA ASN A 35 27.94 -4.11 -4.59
C ASN A 35 26.95 -5.14 -5.18
N GLY A 36 25.73 -4.66 -5.51
CA GLY A 36 24.64 -5.46 -6.06
C GLY A 36 23.80 -6.21 -5.03
N LYS A 37 24.09 -6.10 -3.74
CA LYS A 37 23.24 -6.68 -2.69
C LYS A 37 21.89 -5.98 -2.62
N THR A 38 20.88 -6.77 -2.33
CA THR A 38 19.49 -6.33 -2.13
C THR A 38 19.10 -6.41 -0.66
N LEU A 39 17.96 -5.81 -0.31
CA LEU A 39 17.39 -5.96 1.03
C LEU A 39 17.11 -7.44 1.35
N ARG A 40 16.71 -8.23 0.35
CA ARG A 40 16.47 -9.67 0.52
C ARG A 40 17.72 -10.44 0.92
N ASP A 41 18.91 -10.02 0.49
CA ASP A 41 20.17 -10.66 0.86
C ASP A 41 20.55 -10.40 2.33
N VAL A 42 20.12 -9.27 2.89
CA VAL A 42 20.45 -8.87 4.27
C VAL A 42 19.29 -9.11 5.25
N CYS A 43 18.06 -9.15 4.76
CA CYS A 43 16.85 -9.43 5.53
C CYS A 43 15.82 -10.19 4.66
N PRO A 44 16.00 -11.51 4.43
CA PRO A 44 15.13 -12.26 3.50
C PRO A 44 13.68 -12.34 3.95
N GLY A 45 13.40 -12.16 5.23
CA GLY A 45 12.05 -12.15 5.82
C GLY A 45 11.48 -10.77 6.04
N PHE A 46 12.02 -9.71 5.43
CA PHE A 46 11.48 -8.36 5.61
C PHE A 46 10.01 -8.31 5.18
N PRO A 47 9.07 -7.96 6.10
CA PRO A 47 7.67 -8.30 5.92
C PRO A 47 6.85 -7.28 5.12
N LEU A 48 7.45 -6.15 4.75
CA LEU A 48 6.72 -5.05 4.11
C LEU A 48 7.23 -4.73 2.70
N LEU A 49 6.38 -4.10 1.93
CA LEU A 49 6.71 -3.30 0.76
C LEU A 49 6.24 -1.87 1.02
N ILE A 50 7.16 -0.92 0.88
CA ILE A 50 6.90 0.51 1.03
C ILE A 50 7.15 1.19 -0.31
N LYS A 51 6.18 1.95 -0.80
CA LYS A 51 6.23 2.58 -2.12
C LYS A 51 5.47 3.90 -2.18
N LYS A 52 5.71 4.67 -3.23
CA LYS A 52 4.83 5.76 -3.66
C LYS A 52 4.01 5.30 -4.84
N ILE A 53 2.77 5.71 -4.90
CA ILE A 53 1.87 5.51 -6.04
C ILE A 53 1.49 6.87 -6.59
N CYS A 54 1.67 7.05 -7.91
CA CYS A 54 1.25 8.24 -8.63
C CYS A 54 0.20 7.85 -9.67
N ALA A 55 -1.06 8.13 -9.38
CA ALA A 55 -2.19 7.77 -10.21
C ALA A 55 -2.48 8.87 -11.24
N ASN A 56 -2.00 8.71 -12.47
CA ASN A 56 -2.38 9.59 -13.59
C ASN A 56 -3.80 9.30 -14.09
N LEU A 57 -4.24 8.04 -13.95
CA LEU A 57 -5.61 7.57 -14.16
C LEU A 57 -6.02 6.77 -12.91
N ARG A 58 -7.31 6.51 -12.75
CA ARG A 58 -7.82 5.68 -11.64
C ARG A 58 -7.16 4.29 -11.65
N LEU A 59 -6.76 3.77 -10.50
CA LEU A 59 -6.46 2.36 -10.35
C LEU A 59 -7.75 1.54 -10.46
N SER A 60 -7.63 0.24 -10.74
CA SER A 60 -8.80 -0.65 -10.69
C SER A 60 -9.44 -0.67 -9.30
N VAL A 61 -10.74 -0.93 -9.24
CA VAL A 61 -11.36 -1.36 -7.99
C VAL A 61 -10.88 -2.77 -7.70
N GLN A 62 -10.29 -2.95 -6.52
CA GLN A 62 -9.57 -4.16 -6.15
C GLN A 62 -9.78 -4.50 -4.69
N VAL A 63 -9.45 -5.73 -4.36
CA VAL A 63 -9.37 -6.25 -3.00
C VAL A 63 -8.15 -7.15 -2.87
N HIS A 64 -7.57 -7.14 -1.68
CA HIS A 64 -6.48 -8.04 -1.31
C HIS A 64 -6.95 -9.03 -0.27
N PRO A 65 -6.45 -10.27 -0.27
CA PRO A 65 -6.79 -11.22 0.77
C PRO A 65 -6.18 -10.79 2.12
N ASN A 66 -6.83 -11.13 3.21
CA ASN A 66 -6.23 -11.12 4.55
C ASN A 66 -5.52 -12.46 4.83
N ASP A 67 -4.89 -12.61 6.02
CA ASP A 67 -4.15 -13.82 6.37
C ASP A 67 -5.00 -15.10 6.33
N GLU A 68 -6.29 -15.01 6.58
CA GLU A 68 -7.19 -16.18 6.56
C GLU A 68 -7.69 -16.47 5.15
N THR A 69 -8.14 -15.44 4.43
CA THR A 69 -8.70 -15.65 3.08
C THR A 69 -7.62 -16.04 2.08
N ALA A 70 -6.36 -15.58 2.24
CA ALA A 70 -5.23 -16.00 1.41
C ALA A 70 -5.03 -17.52 1.39
N LYS A 71 -5.33 -18.22 2.50
CA LYS A 71 -5.23 -19.69 2.60
C LYS A 71 -6.22 -20.42 1.67
N THR A 72 -7.31 -19.78 1.32
CA THR A 72 -8.40 -20.39 0.54
C THR A 72 -8.46 -19.89 -0.90
N VAL A 73 -8.21 -18.59 -1.13
CA VAL A 73 -8.26 -18.00 -2.47
C VAL A 73 -6.94 -18.03 -3.20
N GLY A 74 -5.85 -18.34 -2.47
CA GLY A 74 -4.48 -18.23 -2.98
C GLY A 74 -3.92 -16.80 -2.89
N GLY A 75 -2.65 -16.65 -3.27
CA GLY A 75 -1.92 -15.40 -3.15
C GLY A 75 -1.34 -15.17 -1.75
N GLU A 76 -0.83 -13.97 -1.53
CA GLU A 76 -0.22 -13.53 -0.27
C GLU A 76 -1.10 -12.46 0.37
N PRO A 77 -1.25 -12.45 1.71
CA PRO A 77 -2.08 -11.46 2.38
C PRO A 77 -1.52 -10.04 2.18
N LYS A 78 -2.41 -9.04 2.07
CA LYS A 78 -2.01 -7.68 1.84
C LYS A 78 -2.91 -6.69 2.57
N THR A 79 -2.55 -6.40 3.81
CA THR A 79 -3.05 -5.26 4.57
C THR A 79 -2.14 -4.07 4.29
N GLU A 80 -2.72 -2.91 4.08
CA GLU A 80 -2.00 -1.70 3.70
C GLU A 80 -2.53 -0.43 4.38
N MET A 81 -1.79 0.65 4.24
CA MET A 81 -2.22 2.00 4.55
C MET A 81 -1.71 2.97 3.50
N TRP A 82 -2.44 4.06 3.32
CA TRP A 82 -2.03 5.18 2.48
C TRP A 82 -1.88 6.44 3.30
N CYS A 83 -0.78 7.17 3.11
CA CYS A 83 -0.67 8.56 3.50
C CYS A 83 -0.69 9.42 2.23
N VAL A 84 -1.64 10.30 2.12
CA VAL A 84 -1.87 11.12 0.92
C VAL A 84 -0.73 12.11 0.74
N LEU A 85 -0.07 12.07 -0.41
CA LEU A 85 0.98 13.02 -0.83
C LEU A 85 0.40 14.15 -1.68
N LYS A 86 -0.51 13.80 -2.61
CA LYS A 86 -1.20 14.74 -3.47
C LYS A 86 -2.69 14.46 -3.41
N ALA A 87 -3.46 15.52 -3.16
CA ALA A 87 -4.92 15.46 -3.07
C ALA A 87 -5.57 14.86 -4.30
N GLY A 88 -6.62 14.10 -4.08
CA GLY A 88 -7.46 13.52 -5.11
C GLY A 88 -8.47 12.54 -4.53
N PRO A 89 -9.31 11.93 -5.37
CA PRO A 89 -10.29 10.98 -4.90
C PRO A 89 -9.65 9.64 -4.56
N ILE A 90 -10.12 9.02 -3.48
CA ILE A 90 -9.95 7.60 -3.19
C ILE A 90 -11.31 6.96 -2.95
N PHE A 91 -11.40 5.66 -3.15
CA PHE A 91 -12.59 4.87 -2.90
C PHE A 91 -12.21 3.76 -1.94
N ALA A 92 -12.95 3.60 -0.84
CA ALA A 92 -12.66 2.55 0.13
C ALA A 92 -13.90 2.16 0.94
N GLY A 93 -14.23 0.86 0.91
CA GLY A 93 -15.41 0.31 1.54
C GLY A 93 -16.69 0.59 0.77
N PHE A 94 -17.76 -0.08 1.18
CA PHE A 94 -19.08 0.03 0.59
C PHE A 94 -19.96 1.04 1.33
N LYS A 95 -20.89 1.62 0.59
CA LYS A 95 -22.00 2.41 1.17
C LYS A 95 -22.86 1.53 2.07
N PRO A 96 -23.54 2.10 3.08
CA PRO A 96 -24.43 1.35 3.94
C PRO A 96 -25.52 0.59 3.16
N GLY A 97 -25.75 -0.67 3.54
CA GLY A 97 -26.81 -1.49 2.95
C GLY A 97 -26.44 -2.25 1.69
N VAL A 98 -25.22 -2.07 1.14
CA VAL A 98 -24.73 -2.86 0.00
C VAL A 98 -24.61 -4.33 0.39
N THR A 99 -25.13 -5.20 -0.46
CA THR A 99 -25.10 -6.66 -0.30
C THR A 99 -24.12 -7.32 -1.28
N LYS A 100 -23.76 -8.59 -1.05
CA LYS A 100 -22.95 -9.36 -2.02
C LYS A 100 -23.61 -9.44 -3.39
N GLN A 101 -24.94 -9.58 -3.42
CA GLN A 101 -25.71 -9.63 -4.68
C GLN A 101 -25.62 -8.29 -5.45
N ASP A 102 -25.63 -7.17 -4.73
CA ASP A 102 -25.43 -5.87 -5.39
C ASP A 102 -24.03 -5.75 -5.99
N VAL A 103 -23.00 -6.27 -5.30
CA VAL A 103 -21.62 -6.29 -5.82
C VAL A 103 -21.52 -7.17 -7.07
N GLU A 104 -22.08 -8.39 -7.05
CA GLU A 104 -22.09 -9.30 -8.20
C GLU A 104 -22.76 -8.63 -9.41
N ARG A 105 -23.94 -8.03 -9.21
CA ARG A 105 -24.66 -7.31 -10.24
C ARG A 105 -23.86 -6.11 -10.78
N ALA A 106 -23.25 -5.32 -9.91
CA ALA A 106 -22.49 -4.15 -10.30
C ALA A 106 -21.22 -4.49 -11.10
N VAL A 107 -20.63 -5.67 -10.89
CA VAL A 107 -19.55 -6.18 -11.75
C VAL A 107 -20.07 -6.44 -13.17
N GLU A 108 -21.24 -7.06 -13.31
CA GLU A 108 -21.85 -7.37 -14.61
C GLU A 108 -22.31 -6.09 -15.35
N ASP A 109 -22.96 -5.19 -14.63
CA ASP A 109 -23.56 -3.96 -15.19
C ASP A 109 -22.54 -2.82 -15.39
N GLY A 110 -21.31 -2.95 -14.81
CA GLY A 110 -20.31 -1.89 -14.88
C GLY A 110 -20.59 -0.69 -13.97
N THR A 111 -21.44 -0.85 -12.95
CA THR A 111 -21.89 0.21 -12.03
C THR A 111 -21.19 0.17 -10.66
N PHE A 112 -20.06 -0.51 -10.56
CA PHE A 112 -19.36 -0.78 -9.30
C PHE A 112 -19.04 0.49 -8.50
N GLU A 113 -18.71 1.60 -9.16
CA GLU A 113 -18.43 2.89 -8.51
C GLU A 113 -19.57 3.37 -7.63
N GLU A 114 -20.82 3.09 -8.03
CA GLU A 114 -22.02 3.52 -7.31
C GLU A 114 -22.14 2.92 -5.92
N LEU A 115 -21.50 1.77 -5.69
CA LEU A 115 -21.51 1.07 -4.42
C LEU A 115 -20.47 1.59 -3.42
N LEU A 116 -19.42 2.25 -3.89
CA LEU A 116 -18.26 2.62 -3.08
C LEU A 116 -18.45 3.93 -2.33
N VAL A 117 -17.82 4.01 -1.16
CA VAL A 117 -17.62 5.28 -0.47
C VAL A 117 -16.43 6.00 -1.10
N ARG A 118 -16.67 7.25 -1.52
CA ARG A 118 -15.65 8.13 -2.08
C ARG A 118 -15.20 9.14 -1.03
N PHE A 119 -13.89 9.36 -0.99
CA PHE A 119 -13.23 10.38 -0.17
C PHE A 119 -12.53 11.37 -1.10
N ASP A 120 -12.65 12.67 -0.83
CA ASP A 120 -11.81 13.70 -1.43
C ASP A 120 -10.61 13.90 -0.51
N ALA A 121 -9.62 13.00 -0.68
CA ALA A 121 -8.50 12.85 0.23
C ALA A 121 -7.52 14.03 0.14
N LYS A 122 -7.02 14.47 1.31
CA LYS A 122 -6.13 15.64 1.45
C LYS A 122 -4.71 15.21 1.82
N PRO A 123 -3.68 15.95 1.40
CA PRO A 123 -2.31 15.67 1.78
C PRO A 123 -2.17 15.54 3.29
N GLY A 124 -1.54 14.44 3.69
CA GLY A 124 -1.29 14.15 5.10
C GLY A 124 -2.36 13.33 5.79
N GLU A 125 -3.52 13.14 5.23
CA GLU A 125 -4.50 12.17 5.73
C GLU A 125 -3.99 10.74 5.48
N CYS A 126 -4.18 9.87 6.47
CA CYS A 126 -3.85 8.46 6.40
C CYS A 126 -5.13 7.62 6.41
N TYR A 127 -5.15 6.61 5.56
CA TYR A 127 -6.27 5.68 5.42
C TYR A 127 -5.77 4.25 5.64
N PHE A 128 -6.36 3.54 6.58
CA PHE A 128 -6.05 2.13 6.83
C PHE A 128 -6.92 1.25 5.94
N ILE A 129 -6.29 0.36 5.19
CA ILE A 129 -6.91 -0.53 4.21
C ILE A 129 -6.58 -1.99 4.59
N PRO A 130 -7.33 -2.61 5.49
CA PRO A 130 -7.11 -4.00 5.85
C PRO A 130 -7.39 -4.94 4.67
N GLY A 131 -6.73 -6.08 4.64
CA GLY A 131 -7.09 -7.16 3.71
C GLY A 131 -8.57 -7.50 3.81
N GLY A 132 -9.24 -7.65 2.68
CA GLY A 132 -10.69 -7.80 2.58
C GLY A 132 -11.46 -6.51 2.27
N LEU A 133 -10.87 -5.33 2.49
CA LEU A 133 -11.53 -4.06 2.17
C LEU A 133 -11.40 -3.74 0.67
N VAL A 134 -12.52 -3.54 -0.01
CA VAL A 134 -12.55 -3.12 -1.42
C VAL A 134 -12.17 -1.66 -1.53
N HIS A 135 -11.25 -1.33 -2.46
CA HIS A 135 -10.70 0.01 -2.58
C HIS A 135 -10.21 0.35 -4.00
N ALA A 136 -9.99 1.63 -4.25
CA ALA A 136 -9.31 2.15 -5.45
C ALA A 136 -8.71 3.53 -5.18
N ILE A 137 -7.59 3.85 -5.86
CA ILE A 137 -7.02 5.19 -5.90
C ILE A 137 -7.53 5.88 -7.17
N GLY A 138 -8.06 7.08 -7.03
CA GLY A 138 -8.60 7.84 -8.14
C GLY A 138 -7.55 8.66 -8.88
N GLU A 139 -7.95 9.18 -10.03
CA GLU A 139 -7.09 9.97 -10.92
C GLU A 139 -6.54 11.22 -10.23
N GLY A 140 -5.27 11.50 -10.48
CA GLY A 140 -4.57 12.67 -9.96
C GLY A 140 -4.06 12.54 -8.53
N THR A 141 -4.41 11.46 -7.82
CA THR A 141 -4.01 11.18 -6.44
C THR A 141 -2.61 10.61 -6.39
N SER A 142 -1.83 11.00 -5.38
CA SER A 142 -0.59 10.30 -5.05
C SER A 142 -0.56 9.94 -3.58
N VAL A 143 -0.08 8.74 -3.28
CA VAL A 143 0.01 8.23 -1.91
C VAL A 143 1.37 7.61 -1.63
N TYR A 144 1.79 7.70 -0.37
CA TYR A 144 2.81 6.85 0.22
C TYR A 144 2.08 5.64 0.81
N GLU A 145 2.44 4.46 0.35
CA GLU A 145 1.82 3.21 0.75
C GLU A 145 2.77 2.36 1.57
N VAL A 146 2.28 1.85 2.68
CA VAL A 146 2.93 0.80 3.46
C VAL A 146 2.03 -0.42 3.43
N GLN A 147 2.55 -1.56 2.97
CA GLN A 147 1.79 -2.79 2.83
C GLN A 147 2.58 -4.03 3.28
N GLN A 148 1.89 -5.13 3.59
CA GLN A 148 2.54 -6.44 3.67
C GLN A 148 3.25 -6.75 2.35
N SER A 149 4.35 -7.50 2.40
CA SER A 149 5.18 -7.84 1.23
C SER A 149 4.46 -8.81 0.30
N SER A 150 3.58 -8.27 -0.52
CA SER A 150 2.69 -9.01 -1.43
C SER A 150 2.48 -8.23 -2.73
N ASP A 151 2.36 -8.93 -3.85
CA ASP A 151 1.92 -8.40 -5.14
C ASP A 151 0.52 -8.89 -5.54
N THR A 152 -0.17 -9.58 -4.63
CA THR A 152 -1.51 -10.14 -4.89
C THR A 152 -2.56 -9.05 -4.98
N THR A 153 -3.25 -9.00 -6.12
CA THR A 153 -4.35 -8.04 -6.38
C THR A 153 -5.48 -8.74 -7.12
N PHE A 154 -6.65 -8.80 -6.49
CA PHE A 154 -7.87 -9.27 -7.14
C PHE A 154 -8.67 -8.08 -7.65
N ARG A 155 -8.63 -7.90 -8.98
CA ARG A 155 -9.32 -6.81 -9.68
C ARG A 155 -10.78 -7.19 -9.86
N LEU A 156 -11.69 -6.38 -9.29
CA LEU A 156 -13.13 -6.55 -9.40
C LEU A 156 -13.73 -5.73 -10.53
N TYR A 157 -13.20 -4.51 -10.76
CA TYR A 157 -13.69 -3.62 -11.79
C TYR A 157 -12.57 -2.72 -12.32
N ASP A 158 -12.56 -2.43 -13.61
CA ASP A 158 -11.49 -1.65 -14.25
C ASP A 158 -12.01 -0.48 -15.11
N TRP A 159 -13.13 0.09 -14.73
CA TRP A 159 -13.71 1.29 -15.36
C TRP A 159 -13.99 1.14 -16.87
N GLY A 160 -14.19 -0.07 -17.37
CA GLY A 160 -14.35 -0.35 -18.79
C GLY A 160 -13.12 -0.07 -19.66
N ARG A 161 -11.93 0.06 -19.04
CA ARG A 161 -10.70 0.37 -19.78
C ARG A 161 -10.21 -0.80 -20.61
N VAL A 162 -9.56 -0.44 -21.73
CA VAL A 162 -8.79 -1.37 -22.55
C VAL A 162 -7.31 -0.99 -22.49
N GLY A 163 -6.44 -1.99 -22.54
CA GLY A 163 -5.00 -1.81 -22.64
C GLY A 163 -4.57 -1.31 -24.01
N ALA A 164 -3.26 -1.09 -24.17
CA ALA A 164 -2.67 -0.69 -25.46
C ALA A 164 -2.86 -1.74 -26.57
N ASP A 165 -3.11 -2.99 -26.21
CA ASP A 165 -3.43 -4.11 -27.09
C ASP A 165 -4.93 -4.16 -27.48
N GLY A 166 -5.73 -3.18 -27.06
CA GLY A 166 -7.18 -3.10 -27.30
C GLY A 166 -8.01 -4.08 -26.48
N LYS A 167 -7.42 -4.78 -25.49
CA LYS A 167 -8.11 -5.74 -24.65
C LYS A 167 -8.31 -5.21 -23.24
N PRO A 168 -9.44 -5.55 -22.57
CA PRO A 168 -9.61 -5.26 -21.16
C PRO A 168 -8.61 -6.05 -20.33
N ARG A 169 -8.16 -5.48 -19.19
CA ARG A 169 -7.36 -6.23 -18.22
C ARG A 169 -8.19 -7.33 -17.59
N GLN A 170 -7.54 -8.45 -17.27
CA GLN A 170 -8.19 -9.56 -16.60
C GLN A 170 -8.81 -9.13 -15.27
N LEU A 171 -10.07 -9.50 -15.04
CA LEU A 171 -10.74 -9.41 -13.75
C LEU A 171 -10.57 -10.72 -12.98
N HIS A 172 -10.56 -10.63 -11.66
CA HIS A 172 -10.43 -11.75 -10.72
C HIS A 172 -11.68 -11.81 -9.85
N VAL A 173 -12.86 -11.84 -10.49
CA VAL A 173 -14.14 -11.65 -9.80
C VAL A 173 -14.37 -12.73 -8.75
N LYS A 174 -14.13 -14.02 -9.09
CA LYS A 174 -14.32 -15.13 -8.17
C LYS A 174 -13.44 -15.02 -6.93
N GLU A 175 -12.14 -14.79 -7.14
CA GLU A 175 -11.16 -14.65 -6.06
C GLU A 175 -11.44 -13.39 -5.24
N GLY A 176 -11.78 -12.29 -5.90
CA GLY A 176 -12.09 -11.01 -5.25
C GLY A 176 -13.35 -11.09 -4.38
N LEU A 177 -14.43 -11.70 -4.86
CA LEU A 177 -15.64 -11.93 -4.06
C LEU A 177 -15.41 -12.85 -2.87
N ALA A 178 -14.48 -13.81 -2.99
CA ALA A 178 -14.11 -14.70 -1.90
C ALA A 178 -13.17 -14.07 -0.89
N ALA A 179 -12.30 -13.13 -1.33
CA ALA A 179 -11.39 -12.39 -0.45
C ALA A 179 -12.06 -11.20 0.24
N MET A 180 -13.13 -10.67 -0.34
CA MET A 180 -13.83 -9.48 0.12
C MET A 180 -14.58 -9.73 1.43
N ASP A 181 -14.44 -8.80 2.38
CA ASP A 181 -15.28 -8.71 3.57
C ASP A 181 -16.18 -7.47 3.49
N ILE A 182 -17.44 -7.70 3.14
CA ILE A 182 -18.44 -6.65 2.97
C ILE A 182 -18.83 -5.95 4.29
N THR A 183 -18.46 -6.54 5.43
CA THR A 183 -18.79 -6.01 6.76
C THR A 183 -17.77 -4.98 7.26
N LEU A 184 -16.62 -4.89 6.60
CA LEU A 184 -15.60 -3.90 6.95
C LEU A 184 -16.12 -2.48 6.71
N PRO A 185 -16.05 -1.61 7.72
CA PRO A 185 -16.48 -0.22 7.56
C PRO A 185 -15.51 0.55 6.64
N PRO A 186 -15.99 1.60 5.97
CA PRO A 186 -15.11 2.56 5.31
C PRO A 186 -14.08 3.13 6.29
N PRO A 187 -12.83 3.38 5.87
CA PRO A 187 -11.80 3.88 6.77
C PRO A 187 -12.10 5.30 7.25
N VAL A 188 -11.66 5.60 8.46
CA VAL A 188 -11.71 6.97 8.99
C VAL A 188 -10.33 7.61 8.78
N PRO A 189 -10.25 8.80 8.15
CA PRO A 189 -8.98 9.50 7.97
C PRO A 189 -8.31 9.79 9.32
N SER A 190 -7.00 9.58 9.39
CA SER A 190 -6.20 9.74 10.60
C SER A 190 -4.85 10.41 10.30
N SER A 191 -4.05 10.72 11.31
CA SER A 191 -2.68 11.25 11.17
C SER A 191 -1.60 10.17 11.27
N GLY A 192 -1.97 8.92 11.50
CA GLY A 192 -1.09 7.77 11.60
C GLY A 192 -1.88 6.48 11.67
N VAL A 193 -1.21 5.35 11.48
CA VAL A 193 -1.84 4.02 11.48
C VAL A 193 -1.01 3.06 12.32
N LYS A 194 -1.69 2.28 13.16
CA LYS A 194 -1.09 1.19 13.92
C LYS A 194 -1.90 -0.09 13.70
N CYS A 195 -1.22 -1.16 13.29
CA CYS A 195 -1.83 -2.47 13.10
C CYS A 195 -0.88 -3.58 13.58
N ALA A 196 -1.22 -4.83 13.31
CA ALA A 196 -0.37 -5.97 13.70
C ALA A 196 0.97 -6.01 12.96
N TYR A 197 1.08 -5.38 11.79
CA TYR A 197 2.23 -5.50 10.89
C TYR A 197 3.18 -4.32 10.95
N PHE A 198 2.68 -3.12 11.28
CA PHE A 198 3.47 -1.89 11.35
C PHE A 198 2.80 -0.80 12.17
N GLU A 199 3.60 0.19 12.56
CA GLU A 199 3.13 1.46 13.10
C GLU A 199 3.68 2.60 12.25
N PHE A 200 2.79 3.40 11.62
CA PHE A 200 3.12 4.55 10.80
C PHE A 200 2.74 5.85 11.50
N HIS A 201 3.63 6.85 11.44
CA HIS A 201 3.35 8.20 11.87
C HIS A 201 4.23 9.21 11.11
N LYS A 202 3.87 10.49 11.16
CA LYS A 202 4.74 11.58 10.72
C LYS A 202 5.65 12.00 11.87
N ALA A 203 6.94 12.14 11.57
CA ALA A 203 7.90 12.61 12.56
C ALA A 203 7.59 14.04 13.00
N ARG A 204 7.70 14.28 14.32
CA ARG A 204 7.66 15.63 14.88
C ARG A 204 9.01 16.32 14.71
N GLU A 205 9.01 17.65 14.82
CA GLU A 205 10.26 18.44 14.84
C GLU A 205 11.23 17.86 15.88
N ASP A 206 12.49 17.68 15.48
CA ASP A 206 13.58 17.14 16.32
C ASP A 206 13.35 15.74 16.91
N GLU A 207 12.47 14.95 16.32
CA GLU A 207 12.27 13.58 16.76
C GLU A 207 13.53 12.76 16.52
N ARG A 208 14.23 12.45 17.63
CA ARG A 208 15.28 11.42 17.65
C ARG A 208 14.70 10.20 18.33
N ARG A 209 14.47 9.16 17.60
CA ARG A 209 14.11 7.87 18.19
C ARG A 209 15.27 6.91 18.11
N GLU A 210 15.68 6.40 19.24
CA GLU A 210 16.60 5.30 19.34
C GLU A 210 15.81 4.00 19.05
N THR A 211 16.29 3.22 18.08
CA THR A 211 15.75 1.88 17.85
C THR A 211 16.44 0.84 18.74
N GLY A 212 17.35 1.31 19.61
CA GLY A 212 18.28 0.48 20.37
C GLY A 212 17.64 -0.53 21.33
N ASP A 213 16.56 -0.20 21.95
CA ASP A 213 15.86 -1.06 22.91
C ASP A 213 14.66 -1.80 22.32
N VAL A 214 14.28 -1.48 21.09
CA VAL A 214 13.10 -2.04 20.44
C VAL A 214 13.57 -3.00 19.34
N LYS A 215 13.10 -4.25 19.42
CA LYS A 215 13.30 -5.24 18.37
C LYS A 215 12.43 -4.88 17.17
N CYS A 216 12.79 -3.81 16.46
CA CYS A 216 12.05 -3.37 15.28
C CYS A 216 12.99 -2.84 14.19
N TRP A 217 12.58 -2.96 12.95
CA TRP A 217 13.11 -2.18 11.84
C TRP A 217 12.38 -0.85 11.75
N ARG A 218 13.05 0.19 11.26
CA ARG A 218 12.43 1.49 11.03
C ARG A 218 12.72 1.97 9.62
N ALA A 219 11.67 2.08 8.81
CA ALA A 219 11.75 2.75 7.52
C ALA A 219 11.43 4.24 7.69
N VAL A 220 12.21 5.07 7.03
CA VAL A 220 12.04 6.53 7.01
C VAL A 220 12.01 7.00 5.56
N TYR A 221 11.04 7.84 5.24
CA TYR A 221 10.95 8.55 3.96
C TYR A 221 10.82 10.04 4.23
N ASP A 222 11.73 10.83 3.65
CA ASP A 222 11.68 12.28 3.71
C ASP A 222 11.02 12.84 2.43
N PRO A 223 9.79 13.35 2.51
CA PRO A 223 9.10 13.87 1.34
C PRO A 223 9.71 15.15 0.77
N LYS A 224 10.60 15.85 1.51
CA LYS A 224 11.27 17.07 1.07
C LYS A 224 12.46 16.78 0.16
N THR A 225 13.20 15.72 0.47
CA THR A 225 14.40 15.32 -0.29
C THR A 225 14.13 14.14 -1.22
N ASP A 226 12.97 13.48 -1.08
CA ASP A 226 12.60 12.25 -1.75
C ASP A 226 13.56 11.07 -1.43
N ASP A 227 14.18 11.13 -0.24
CA ASP A 227 15.11 10.12 0.24
C ASP A 227 14.37 9.08 1.11
N SER A 228 14.75 7.82 0.96
CA SER A 228 14.30 6.75 1.83
C SER A 228 15.46 5.94 2.39
N TYR A 229 15.32 5.47 3.62
CA TYR A 229 16.30 4.59 4.26
C TYR A 229 15.65 3.66 5.27
N LEU A 230 16.32 2.56 5.55
CA LEU A 230 15.91 1.57 6.53
C LEU A 230 16.96 1.46 7.64
N LEU A 231 16.52 1.60 8.87
CA LEU A 231 17.33 1.43 10.08
C LEU A 231 17.11 0.02 10.63
N PRO A 232 18.18 -0.79 10.79
CA PRO A 232 18.07 -2.06 11.49
C PRO A 232 17.85 -1.86 12.99
N PRO A 233 17.36 -2.86 13.71
CA PRO A 233 17.28 -2.86 15.17
C PRO A 233 18.61 -2.44 15.79
N GLY A 234 18.58 -1.61 16.82
CA GLY A 234 19.75 -1.06 17.49
C GLY A 234 20.46 0.09 16.79
N ALA A 235 20.01 0.48 15.58
CA ALA A 235 20.56 1.64 14.91
C ALA A 235 19.88 2.94 15.39
N THR A 236 20.67 4.02 15.47
CA THR A 236 20.20 5.37 15.80
C THR A 236 20.46 6.30 14.64
N ALA A 237 19.48 7.10 14.29
CA ALA A 237 19.62 8.20 13.34
C ALA A 237 18.67 9.34 13.70
N ALA A 238 19.07 10.56 13.33
CA ALA A 238 18.14 11.69 13.36
C ALA A 238 17.09 11.48 12.25
N VAL A 239 15.82 11.64 12.63
CA VAL A 239 14.69 11.58 11.69
C VAL A 239 14.35 13.01 11.30
N PRO A 240 14.31 13.34 9.99
CA PRO A 240 13.91 14.68 9.55
C PRO A 240 12.51 15.04 10.02
N SER A 241 12.29 16.32 10.34
CA SER A 241 10.94 16.84 10.61
C SER A 241 10.03 16.58 9.42
N GLU A 242 8.79 16.18 9.68
CA GLU A 242 7.77 15.81 8.68
C GLU A 242 8.09 14.54 7.88
N ALA A 243 9.19 13.83 8.18
CA ALA A 243 9.45 12.53 7.56
C ALA A 243 8.38 11.51 7.93
N PHE A 244 8.14 10.58 7.04
CA PHE A 244 7.26 9.43 7.27
C PHE A 244 8.06 8.32 7.92
N VAL A 245 7.59 7.88 9.07
CA VAL A 245 8.25 6.85 9.88
C VAL A 245 7.35 5.63 9.95
N THR A 246 7.92 4.49 9.60
CA THR A 246 7.25 3.19 9.71
C THR A 246 8.08 2.28 10.60
N ASP A 247 7.55 1.94 11.76
CA ASP A 247 8.13 0.94 12.67
C ASP A 247 7.56 -0.44 12.34
N ILE A 248 8.46 -1.40 12.18
CA ILE A 248 8.14 -2.75 11.71
C ILE A 248 8.61 -3.73 12.78
N PRO A 249 7.68 -4.37 13.52
CA PRO A 249 8.03 -5.37 14.51
C PRO A 249 8.77 -6.55 13.88
N LEU A 250 9.71 -7.13 14.62
CA LEU A 250 10.28 -8.41 14.26
C LEU A 250 9.30 -9.54 14.59
N PRO A 251 9.23 -10.58 13.79
CA PRO A 251 8.41 -11.75 14.08
C PRO A 251 8.85 -12.49 15.34
#